data_cf7500c6715a84c97d7b38809a06b669
#
_entry.id   cf7500c6715a84c97d7b38809a06b669
#
_cell.length_a   1.000
_cell.length_b   1.000
_cell.length_c   1.000
_cell.angle_alpha   90.00
_cell.angle_beta   90.00
_cell.angle_gamma   90.00
#
_symmetry.space_group_name_H-M   'P 1'
#
loop_
_entity.id
_entity.type
_entity.pdbx_description
1 polymer ?
#
loop_
_entity_poly.entity_id
_entity_poly.type
_entity_poly.pdbx_seq_one_letter_code
_entity_poly.pdbx_strand_id
1 'polypeptide(L)'
;RMIAEVLLQEIDVEVKQNLAAQGLNAGTDYRVFRYVEDIYIFSHTQAHTDLIIKTIEIAAQKYLLKFNEFKYLKANTPVVLSSWLGKARALSDRISTLFYRKQELHDMVDKKPLLKSGYISVDRIKDDFIYLVNEFPKEQRYIVSFMLSTLLNNISNKKDGYALFEPDKCARAFVLLDLAMYIYSFCPCFEHTQKLISMIVYMDDELHFSKD
;
A
#
# COMPACT_ATOMS: atom_id res chain seq x y z
N ARG A 1 -1.03 26.01 11.78
CA ARG A 1 -0.07 24.89 11.78
C ARG A 1 1.10 25.17 12.73
N MET A 2 1.73 26.36 12.66
CA MET A 2 2.86 26.74 13.53
C MET A 2 2.48 26.80 15.02
N ILE A 3 1.32 27.37 15.38
CA ILE A 3 0.84 27.45 16.77
C ILE A 3 0.61 26.05 17.36
N ALA A 4 0.01 25.14 16.61
CA ALA A 4 -0.19 23.76 17.06
C ALA A 4 1.14 23.04 17.32
N GLU A 5 2.16 23.28 16.52
CA GLU A 5 3.49 22.69 16.71
C GLU A 5 4.17 23.18 17.99
N VAL A 6 4.09 24.48 18.30
CA VAL A 6 4.63 25.04 19.55
C VAL A 6 3.95 24.39 20.77
N LEU A 7 2.61 24.27 20.73
CA LEU A 7 1.84 23.65 21.79
C LEU A 7 2.18 22.17 21.99
N LEU A 8 2.37 21.43 20.89
CA LEU A 8 2.75 20.02 20.95
C LEU A 8 4.19 19.85 21.48
N GLN A 9 5.11 20.77 21.19
CA GLN A 9 6.46 20.77 21.73
C GLN A 9 6.46 20.95 23.27
N GLU A 10 5.61 21.82 23.79
CA GLU A 10 5.43 21.98 25.28
C GLU A 10 4.98 20.66 25.90
N ILE A 11 4.02 19.99 25.29
CA ILE A 11 3.55 18.66 25.73
C ILE A 11 4.71 17.66 25.71
N ASP A 12 5.49 17.61 24.64
CA ASP A 12 6.62 16.68 24.49
C ASP A 12 7.67 16.90 25.61
N VAL A 13 7.97 18.16 25.95
CA VAL A 13 8.91 18.54 27.02
C VAL A 13 8.36 18.11 28.38
N GLU A 14 7.10 18.42 28.69
CA GLU A 14 6.45 18.05 29.93
C GLU A 14 6.40 16.53 30.14
N VAL A 15 6.03 15.79 29.11
CA VAL A 15 5.99 14.31 29.13
C VAL A 15 7.36 13.75 29.46
N LYS A 16 8.42 14.26 28.81
CA LYS A 16 9.79 13.80 29.05
C LYS A 16 10.23 14.07 30.49
N GLN A 17 9.89 15.23 31.04
CA GLN A 17 10.21 15.58 32.46
C GLN A 17 9.45 14.68 33.45
N ASN A 18 8.15 14.47 33.21
CA ASN A 18 7.32 13.65 34.10
C ASN A 18 7.73 12.17 34.07
N LEU A 19 8.14 11.63 32.92
CA LEU A 19 8.64 10.27 32.80
C LEU A 19 10.01 10.11 33.47
N ALA A 20 10.90 11.10 33.32
CA ALA A 20 12.21 11.09 33.98
C ALA A 20 12.05 11.13 35.54
N ALA A 21 11.10 11.91 36.07
CA ALA A 21 10.77 11.93 37.47
C ALA A 21 10.23 10.58 38.01
N GLN A 22 9.67 9.74 37.14
CA GLN A 22 9.23 8.37 37.42
C GLN A 22 10.30 7.31 37.15
N GLY A 23 11.53 7.71 36.84
CA GLY A 23 12.67 6.81 36.61
C GLY A 23 12.76 6.25 35.21
N LEU A 24 11.97 6.75 34.22
CA LEU A 24 12.02 6.35 32.84
C LEU A 24 12.82 7.36 31.98
N ASN A 25 13.92 6.91 31.41
CA ASN A 25 14.82 7.75 30.64
C ASN A 25 14.60 7.58 29.13
N ALA A 26 14.41 8.72 28.44
CA ALA A 26 14.30 8.72 26.98
C ALA A 26 15.62 8.25 26.33
N GLY A 27 15.50 7.37 25.35
CA GLY A 27 16.63 6.80 24.63
C GLY A 27 17.11 5.46 25.16
N THR A 28 17.02 5.20 26.47
CA THR A 28 17.32 3.91 27.14
C THR A 28 16.08 3.07 27.35
N ASP A 29 15.08 3.61 28.03
CA ASP A 29 13.89 2.85 28.46
C ASP A 29 12.76 2.95 27.45
N TYR A 30 12.70 4.08 26.73
CA TYR A 30 11.70 4.32 25.70
C TYR A 30 12.18 5.30 24.64
N ARG A 31 11.45 5.30 23.49
CA ARG A 31 11.53 6.32 22.44
C ARG A 31 10.12 6.71 22.03
N VAL A 32 9.89 8.01 21.90
CA VAL A 32 8.66 8.58 21.35
C VAL A 32 9.01 9.40 20.13
N PHE A 33 8.34 9.13 19.02
CA PHE A 33 8.43 9.92 17.80
C PHE A 33 7.05 10.47 17.49
N ARG A 34 6.99 11.72 17.08
CA ARG A 34 5.76 12.36 16.63
C ARG A 34 5.91 12.81 15.18
N TYR A 35 4.91 12.46 14.39
CA TYR A 35 4.78 12.92 13.02
C TYR A 35 3.42 13.58 12.87
N VAL A 36 3.39 14.91 12.87
CA VAL A 36 2.18 15.74 12.90
C VAL A 36 1.30 15.35 14.12
N GLU A 37 0.16 14.68 13.91
CA GLU A 37 -0.74 14.19 14.98
C GLU A 37 -0.50 12.74 15.39
N ASP A 38 0.29 11.98 14.64
CA ASP A 38 0.57 10.57 14.95
C ASP A 38 1.76 10.45 15.91
N ILE A 39 1.58 9.65 16.97
CA ILE A 39 2.59 9.41 17.99
C ILE A 39 2.99 7.93 17.97
N TYR A 40 4.28 7.66 17.84
CA TYR A 40 4.86 6.33 17.85
C TYR A 40 5.66 6.15 19.14
N ILE A 41 5.27 5.17 19.95
CA ILE A 41 5.88 4.86 21.24
C ILE A 41 6.57 3.50 21.13
N PHE A 42 7.85 3.46 21.47
CA PHE A 42 8.64 2.23 21.57
C PHE A 42 9.16 2.10 22.99
N SER A 43 8.88 0.97 23.64
CA SER A 43 9.34 0.68 25.00
C SER A 43 9.63 -0.80 25.17
N HIS A 44 10.38 -1.17 26.20
CA HIS A 44 10.76 -2.55 26.47
C HIS A 44 9.64 -3.39 27.10
N THR A 45 8.69 -2.76 27.78
CA THR A 45 7.62 -3.47 28.48
C THR A 45 6.26 -2.81 28.23
N GLN A 46 5.20 -3.60 28.32
CA GLN A 46 3.82 -3.08 28.22
C GLN A 46 3.52 -2.06 29.35
N ALA A 47 4.02 -2.31 30.56
CA ALA A 47 3.85 -1.38 31.67
C ALA A 47 4.45 0.01 31.39
N HIS A 48 5.63 0.05 30.76
CA HIS A 48 6.24 1.32 30.33
C HIS A 48 5.40 1.99 29.25
N THR A 49 4.89 1.23 28.27
CA THR A 49 4.00 1.78 27.23
C THR A 49 2.76 2.43 27.84
N ASP A 50 2.09 1.74 28.76
CA ASP A 50 0.84 2.21 29.37
C ASP A 50 1.10 3.46 30.23
N LEU A 51 2.23 3.53 30.94
CA LEU A 51 2.65 4.69 31.70
C LEU A 51 2.94 5.88 30.79
N ILE A 52 3.63 5.66 29.67
CA ILE A 52 3.94 6.71 28.69
C ILE A 52 2.65 7.27 28.10
N ILE A 53 1.74 6.40 27.65
CA ILE A 53 0.43 6.80 27.09
C ILE A 53 -0.32 7.66 28.10
N LYS A 54 -0.46 7.20 29.35
CA LYS A 54 -1.15 7.93 30.41
C LYS A 54 -0.51 9.30 30.69
N THR A 55 0.81 9.37 30.68
CA THR A 55 1.53 10.65 30.88
C THR A 55 1.28 11.63 29.74
N ILE A 56 1.26 11.14 28.50
CA ILE A 56 0.95 11.95 27.32
C ILE A 56 -0.52 12.43 27.39
N GLU A 57 -1.46 11.57 27.77
CA GLU A 57 -2.88 11.93 27.92
C GLU A 57 -3.08 13.02 28.95
N ILE A 58 -2.44 12.90 30.13
CA ILE A 58 -2.53 13.92 31.19
C ILE A 58 -1.96 15.26 30.73
N ALA A 59 -0.82 15.26 30.05
CA ALA A 59 -0.21 16.48 29.53
C ALA A 59 -1.09 17.11 28.43
N ALA A 60 -1.65 16.32 27.52
CA ALA A 60 -2.52 16.78 26.44
C ALA A 60 -3.86 17.34 26.95
N GLN A 61 -4.43 16.77 28.01
CA GLN A 61 -5.68 17.24 28.62
C GLN A 61 -5.60 18.69 29.13
N LYS A 62 -4.43 19.15 29.56
CA LYS A 62 -4.22 20.56 29.98
C LYS A 62 -4.53 21.54 28.85
N TYR A 63 -4.35 21.11 27.62
CA TYR A 63 -4.60 21.88 26.40
C TYR A 63 -5.93 21.48 25.71
N LEU A 64 -6.82 20.76 26.41
CA LEU A 64 -8.10 20.28 25.90
C LEU A 64 -7.97 19.35 24.69
N LEU A 65 -6.80 18.75 24.49
CA LEU A 65 -6.58 17.77 23.43
C LEU A 65 -7.01 16.38 23.90
N LYS A 66 -7.69 15.64 23.02
CA LYS A 66 -8.11 14.26 23.26
C LYS A 66 -7.53 13.35 22.17
N PHE A 67 -7.08 12.17 22.59
CA PHE A 67 -6.64 11.14 21.66
C PHE A 67 -7.82 10.39 21.07
N ASN A 68 -7.66 9.95 19.84
CA ASN A 68 -8.64 9.09 19.19
C ASN A 68 -8.31 7.62 19.53
N GLU A 69 -9.04 7.06 20.49
CA GLU A 69 -8.84 5.68 20.96
C GLU A 69 -8.99 4.63 19.84
N PHE A 70 -9.78 4.92 18.80
CA PHE A 70 -9.94 4.04 17.64
C PHE A 70 -8.69 3.94 16.74
N LYS A 71 -7.70 4.81 16.94
CA LYS A 71 -6.42 4.80 16.21
C LYS A 71 -5.28 4.10 16.97
N TYR A 72 -5.52 3.59 18.16
CA TYR A 72 -4.47 2.86 18.88
C TYR A 72 -4.12 1.55 18.19
N LEU A 73 -2.87 1.41 17.79
CA LEU A 73 -2.29 0.16 17.30
C LEU A 73 -1.19 -0.29 18.25
N LYS A 74 -1.36 -1.46 18.88
CA LYS A 74 -0.33 -2.09 19.71
C LYS A 74 0.24 -3.29 18.96
N ALA A 75 1.56 -3.37 18.86
CA ALA A 75 2.24 -4.49 18.24
C ALA A 75 3.63 -4.71 18.87
N ASN A 76 4.08 -5.96 18.88
CA ASN A 76 5.44 -6.29 19.28
C ASN A 76 6.39 -6.07 18.10
N THR A 77 7.60 -5.58 18.36
CA THR A 77 8.61 -5.45 17.31
C THR A 77 9.28 -6.80 17.02
N PRO A 78 9.61 -7.09 15.76
CA PRO A 78 9.47 -6.25 14.57
C PRO A 78 8.01 -6.13 14.11
N VAL A 79 7.57 -4.91 13.79
CA VAL A 79 6.21 -4.64 13.33
C VAL A 79 6.16 -4.76 11.81
N VAL A 80 5.29 -5.63 11.31
CA VAL A 80 4.93 -5.65 9.89
C VAL A 80 3.76 -4.67 9.69
N LEU A 81 4.08 -3.43 9.33
CA LEU A 81 3.08 -2.36 9.17
C LEU A 81 2.13 -2.57 7.98
N SER A 82 2.51 -3.44 7.05
CA SER A 82 1.73 -3.73 5.84
C SER A 82 1.75 -5.23 5.53
N SER A 83 1.17 -6.04 6.42
CA SER A 83 1.08 -7.50 6.29
C SER A 83 0.40 -7.94 4.98
N TRP A 84 -0.57 -7.16 4.49
CA TRP A 84 -1.23 -7.36 3.22
C TRP A 84 -0.29 -7.20 2.01
N LEU A 85 0.75 -6.36 2.12
CA LEU A 85 1.63 -6.01 0.98
C LEU A 85 2.41 -7.22 0.46
N GLY A 86 2.89 -8.10 1.35
CA GLY A 86 3.58 -9.33 0.95
C GLY A 86 2.68 -10.25 0.12
N LYS A 87 1.42 -10.40 0.54
CA LYS A 87 0.42 -11.21 -0.17
C LYS A 87 0.00 -10.56 -1.50
N ALA A 88 -0.19 -9.24 -1.50
CA ALA A 88 -0.51 -8.48 -2.71
C ALA A 88 0.63 -8.57 -3.75
N ARG A 89 1.89 -8.50 -3.32
CA ARG A 89 3.06 -8.72 -4.20
C ARG A 89 3.08 -10.13 -4.78
N ALA A 90 2.89 -11.16 -3.96
CA ALA A 90 2.85 -12.54 -4.43
C ALA A 90 1.71 -12.75 -5.47
N LEU A 91 0.55 -12.14 -5.26
CA LEU A 91 -0.54 -12.16 -6.23
C LEU A 91 -0.17 -11.43 -7.53
N SER A 92 0.47 -10.26 -7.43
CA SER A 92 0.96 -9.50 -8.57
C SER A 92 2.00 -10.27 -9.39
N ASP A 93 2.92 -10.97 -8.72
CA ASP A 93 3.93 -11.83 -9.39
C ASP A 93 3.27 -13.00 -10.13
N ARG A 94 2.21 -13.61 -9.56
CA ARG A 94 1.41 -14.62 -10.23
C ARG A 94 0.72 -14.08 -11.48
N ILE A 95 0.12 -12.89 -11.41
CA ILE A 95 -0.47 -12.21 -12.55
C ILE A 95 0.60 -12.02 -13.63
N SER A 96 1.75 -11.47 -13.27
CA SER A 96 2.86 -11.26 -14.20
C SER A 96 3.31 -12.58 -14.86
N THR A 97 3.42 -13.66 -14.08
CA THR A 97 3.80 -14.98 -14.61
C THR A 97 2.76 -15.56 -15.57
N LEU A 98 1.48 -15.28 -15.36
CA LEU A 98 0.40 -15.77 -16.22
C LEU A 98 0.31 -14.97 -17.53
N PHE A 99 0.46 -13.65 -17.46
CA PHE A 99 0.24 -12.79 -18.61
C PHE A 99 1.49 -12.56 -19.45
N TYR A 100 2.70 -12.49 -18.85
CA TYR A 100 3.92 -12.12 -19.56
C TYR A 100 4.86 -13.31 -19.73
N ARG A 101 5.61 -13.31 -20.84
CA ARG A 101 6.69 -14.27 -21.04
C ARG A 101 7.86 -13.95 -20.11
N LYS A 102 8.49 -14.98 -19.52
CA LYS A 102 9.82 -14.82 -18.91
C LYS A 102 10.81 -14.48 -20.02
N GLN A 103 11.58 -13.42 -19.83
CA GLN A 103 12.74 -13.16 -20.67
C GLN A 103 13.83 -14.21 -20.39
N GLU A 104 14.34 -14.86 -21.40
CA GLU A 104 15.54 -15.67 -21.27
C GLU A 104 16.76 -14.73 -21.14
N LEU A 105 17.73 -15.11 -20.28
CA LEU A 105 18.88 -14.28 -19.91
C LEU A 105 19.72 -13.77 -21.13
N HIS A 106 19.64 -14.45 -22.27
CA HIS A 106 20.39 -14.12 -23.48
C HIS A 106 19.81 -12.98 -24.32
N ASP A 107 18.58 -12.56 -24.05
CA ASP A 107 17.86 -11.55 -24.81
C ASP A 107 17.78 -10.18 -24.12
N MET A 108 18.64 -9.92 -23.15
CA MET A 108 18.55 -8.74 -22.27
C MET A 108 18.87 -7.39 -22.91
N VAL A 109 19.25 -7.35 -24.19
CA VAL A 109 19.45 -6.09 -24.90
C VAL A 109 18.19 -5.82 -25.74
N ASP A 110 17.36 -4.90 -25.27
CA ASP A 110 16.22 -4.28 -25.96
C ASP A 110 14.89 -5.04 -26.12
N LYS A 111 14.67 -6.18 -25.49
CA LYS A 111 13.38 -6.87 -25.63
C LYS A 111 12.44 -6.66 -24.45
N LYS A 112 11.34 -5.98 -24.73
CA LYS A 112 10.20 -5.78 -23.82
C LYS A 112 9.51 -7.11 -23.55
N PRO A 113 9.09 -7.43 -22.30
CA PRO A 113 8.32 -8.64 -22.04
C PRO A 113 7.02 -8.60 -22.86
N LEU A 114 6.77 -9.69 -23.55
CA LEU A 114 5.61 -9.83 -24.42
C LEU A 114 4.48 -10.57 -23.69
N LEU A 115 3.24 -10.19 -23.99
CA LEU A 115 2.09 -10.99 -23.57
C LEU A 115 2.19 -12.40 -24.13
N LYS A 116 1.84 -13.40 -23.31
CA LYS A 116 1.72 -14.78 -23.76
C LYS A 116 0.51 -14.90 -24.70
N SER A 117 0.59 -15.74 -25.72
CA SER A 117 -0.55 -16.14 -26.53
C SER A 117 -1.38 -17.25 -25.84
N GLY A 118 -2.65 -17.41 -26.21
CA GLY A 118 -3.53 -18.49 -25.75
C GLY A 118 -4.45 -18.11 -24.59
N TYR A 119 -5.33 -19.01 -24.21
CA TYR A 119 -6.33 -18.81 -23.15
C TYR A 119 -5.71 -18.76 -21.78
N ILE A 120 -6.19 -17.84 -20.92
CA ILE A 120 -5.90 -17.80 -19.46
C ILE A 120 -7.21 -17.81 -18.71
N SER A 121 -7.31 -18.68 -17.70
CA SER A 121 -8.32 -18.54 -16.64
C SER A 121 -7.78 -17.65 -15.54
N VAL A 122 -8.52 -16.59 -15.24
CA VAL A 122 -8.22 -15.67 -14.14
C VAL A 122 -9.00 -15.95 -12.87
N ASP A 123 -9.83 -17.00 -12.86
CA ASP A 123 -10.74 -17.31 -11.75
C ASP A 123 -9.97 -17.48 -10.43
N ARG A 124 -8.87 -18.24 -10.46
CA ARG A 124 -8.01 -18.41 -9.28
C ARG A 124 -7.38 -17.10 -8.80
N ILE A 125 -7.09 -16.16 -9.71
CA ILE A 125 -6.57 -14.85 -9.35
C ILE A 125 -7.68 -14.03 -8.68
N LYS A 126 -8.89 -14.08 -9.21
CA LYS A 126 -10.06 -13.42 -8.64
C LYS A 126 -10.37 -13.96 -7.24
N ASP A 127 -10.32 -15.29 -7.05
CA ASP A 127 -10.49 -15.92 -5.74
C ASP A 127 -9.42 -15.48 -4.73
N ASP A 128 -8.14 -15.53 -5.11
CA ASP A 128 -7.04 -15.09 -4.24
C ASP A 128 -7.15 -13.59 -3.89
N PHE A 129 -7.64 -12.77 -4.82
CA PHE A 129 -7.88 -11.35 -4.56
C PHE A 129 -9.03 -11.16 -3.56
N ILE A 130 -10.13 -11.90 -3.67
CA ILE A 130 -11.22 -11.91 -2.69
C ILE A 130 -10.71 -12.31 -1.31
N TYR A 131 -9.92 -13.39 -1.21
CA TYR A 131 -9.32 -13.80 0.06
C TYR A 131 -8.45 -12.71 0.67
N LEU A 132 -7.62 -12.07 -0.15
CA LEU A 132 -6.75 -10.98 0.30
C LEU A 132 -7.57 -9.80 0.86
N VAL A 133 -8.60 -9.35 0.16
CA VAL A 133 -9.45 -8.24 0.60
C VAL A 133 -10.24 -8.59 1.85
N ASN A 134 -10.77 -9.82 1.94
CA ASN A 134 -11.53 -10.28 3.09
C ASN A 134 -10.64 -10.44 4.35
N GLU A 135 -9.39 -10.81 4.18
CA GLU A 135 -8.43 -10.91 5.29
C GLU A 135 -8.03 -9.52 5.82
N PHE A 136 -8.00 -8.51 4.95
CA PHE A 136 -7.59 -7.14 5.28
C PHE A 136 -8.65 -6.10 4.89
N PRO A 137 -9.85 -6.14 5.48
CA PRO A 137 -10.96 -5.29 5.04
C PRO A 137 -10.73 -3.79 5.29
N LYS A 138 -9.91 -3.43 6.29
CA LYS A 138 -9.56 -2.03 6.56
C LYS A 138 -8.58 -1.45 5.53
N GLU A 139 -7.82 -2.30 4.88
CA GLU A 139 -6.80 -1.97 3.90
C GLU A 139 -7.28 -2.14 2.45
N GLN A 140 -8.56 -2.48 2.24
CA GLN A 140 -9.15 -2.75 0.93
C GLN A 140 -8.79 -1.67 -0.12
N ARG A 141 -8.91 -0.39 0.25
CA ARG A 141 -8.56 0.72 -0.64
C ARG A 141 -7.09 0.69 -1.06
N TYR A 142 -6.19 0.41 -0.12
CA TYR A 142 -4.75 0.35 -0.40
C TYR A 142 -4.39 -0.86 -1.26
N ILE A 143 -5.03 -2.01 -1.01
CA ILE A 143 -4.87 -3.23 -1.79
C ILE A 143 -5.31 -3.00 -3.24
N VAL A 144 -6.50 -2.45 -3.45
CA VAL A 144 -7.02 -2.11 -4.79
C VAL A 144 -6.09 -1.11 -5.48
N SER A 145 -5.68 -0.04 -4.79
CA SER A 145 -4.76 0.98 -5.33
C SER A 145 -3.43 0.36 -5.74
N PHE A 146 -2.84 -0.50 -4.91
CA PHE A 146 -1.59 -1.19 -5.19
C PHE A 146 -1.72 -2.09 -6.42
N MET A 147 -2.75 -2.93 -6.49
CA MET A 147 -2.96 -3.87 -7.59
C MET A 147 -3.17 -3.14 -8.92
N LEU A 148 -4.04 -2.11 -8.95
CA LEU A 148 -4.26 -1.31 -10.15
C LEU A 148 -3.00 -0.56 -10.58
N SER A 149 -2.23 0.00 -9.65
CA SER A 149 -0.96 0.67 -9.97
C SER A 149 0.06 -0.31 -10.55
N THR A 150 0.13 -1.52 -10.00
CA THR A 150 1.05 -2.54 -10.50
C THR A 150 0.67 -3.00 -11.91
N LEU A 151 -0.63 -3.23 -12.16
CA LEU A 151 -1.12 -3.56 -13.50
C LEU A 151 -0.83 -2.43 -14.50
N LEU A 152 -1.12 -1.19 -14.14
CA LEU A 152 -0.83 -0.02 -14.97
C LEU A 152 0.67 0.11 -15.26
N ASN A 153 1.53 -0.01 -14.25
CA ASN A 153 2.97 0.08 -14.41
C ASN A 153 3.52 -1.04 -15.30
N ASN A 154 3.00 -2.26 -15.18
CA ASN A 154 3.38 -3.38 -16.02
C ASN A 154 3.01 -3.15 -17.49
N ILE A 155 1.96 -2.39 -17.76
CA ILE A 155 1.51 -2.04 -19.12
C ILE A 155 2.27 -0.83 -19.66
N SER A 156 2.41 0.24 -18.85
CA SER A 156 2.86 1.56 -19.30
C SER A 156 4.34 1.88 -19.05
N ASN A 157 5.11 0.96 -18.47
CA ASN A 157 6.49 1.27 -18.08
C ASN A 157 7.39 1.49 -19.31
N LYS A 158 7.59 2.76 -19.66
CA LYS A 158 8.36 3.19 -20.82
C LYS A 158 9.86 2.91 -20.71
N LYS A 159 10.41 2.71 -19.50
CA LYS A 159 11.84 2.46 -19.31
C LYS A 159 12.24 1.03 -19.62
N ASP A 160 11.38 0.07 -19.22
CA ASP A 160 11.59 -1.36 -19.47
C ASP A 160 10.58 -1.91 -20.48
N GLY A 161 9.86 -1.01 -21.08
CA GLY A 161 8.79 -1.06 -22.06
C GLY A 161 8.34 -2.45 -22.45
N TYR A 162 7.23 -2.88 -21.92
CA TYR A 162 6.51 -4.03 -22.43
C TYR A 162 5.93 -3.71 -23.80
N ALA A 163 6.45 -4.29 -24.87
CA ALA A 163 5.75 -4.29 -26.16
C ALA A 163 4.59 -5.26 -26.03
N LEU A 164 3.41 -4.72 -25.78
CA LEU A 164 2.26 -5.54 -25.46
C LEU A 164 1.72 -6.29 -26.68
N PHE A 165 1.95 -5.83 -27.92
CA PHE A 165 0.94 -6.07 -28.91
C PHE A 165 1.51 -6.50 -30.27
N GLU A 166 1.57 -7.80 -30.43
CA GLU A 166 1.32 -8.44 -31.70
C GLU A 166 -0.20 -8.67 -31.82
N PRO A 167 -0.81 -8.60 -33.02
CA PRO A 167 -2.27 -8.69 -33.23
C PRO A 167 -2.94 -9.89 -32.57
N ASP A 168 -2.25 -11.01 -32.48
CA ASP A 168 -2.77 -12.28 -31.88
C ASP A 168 -2.88 -12.22 -30.35
N LYS A 169 -2.52 -11.12 -29.70
CA LYS A 169 -2.48 -10.97 -28.24
C LYS A 169 -3.59 -10.09 -27.68
N CYS A 170 -4.44 -9.54 -28.55
CA CYS A 170 -5.58 -8.71 -28.15
C CYS A 170 -6.48 -9.41 -27.14
N ALA A 171 -6.79 -10.70 -27.35
CA ALA A 171 -7.63 -11.46 -26.42
C ALA A 171 -7.09 -11.48 -24.99
N ARG A 172 -5.75 -11.50 -24.84
CA ARG A 172 -5.10 -11.48 -23.52
C ARG A 172 -5.11 -10.10 -22.88
N ALA A 173 -5.00 -9.05 -23.67
CA ALA A 173 -5.16 -7.68 -23.20
C ALA A 173 -6.58 -7.44 -22.65
N PHE A 174 -7.60 -7.96 -23.31
CA PHE A 174 -8.98 -7.91 -22.80
C PHE A 174 -9.15 -8.67 -21.48
N VAL A 175 -8.56 -9.85 -21.32
CA VAL A 175 -8.60 -10.60 -20.07
C VAL A 175 -7.90 -9.82 -18.93
N LEU A 176 -6.79 -9.14 -19.24
CA LEU A 176 -6.09 -8.28 -18.26
C LEU A 176 -6.93 -7.07 -17.87
N LEU A 177 -7.63 -6.47 -18.83
CA LEU A 177 -8.54 -5.35 -18.57
C LEU A 177 -9.76 -5.82 -17.76
N ASP A 178 -10.34 -6.98 -18.06
CA ASP A 178 -11.43 -7.58 -17.27
C ASP A 178 -10.99 -7.81 -15.81
N LEU A 179 -9.79 -8.31 -15.60
CA LEU A 179 -9.22 -8.46 -14.26
C LEU A 179 -9.06 -7.10 -13.55
N ALA A 180 -8.59 -6.06 -14.27
CA ALA A 180 -8.47 -4.72 -13.71
C ALA A 180 -9.84 -4.11 -13.34
N MET A 181 -10.85 -4.31 -14.19
CA MET A 181 -12.24 -3.91 -13.91
C MET A 181 -12.80 -4.64 -12.70
N TYR A 182 -12.54 -5.93 -12.58
CA TYR A 182 -12.93 -6.73 -11.43
C TYR A 182 -12.30 -6.20 -10.13
N ILE A 183 -11.00 -5.96 -10.11
CA ILE A 183 -10.30 -5.38 -8.95
C ILE A 183 -10.85 -4.00 -8.60
N TYR A 184 -11.08 -3.15 -9.61
CA TYR A 184 -11.67 -1.83 -9.45
C TYR A 184 -13.05 -1.86 -8.77
N SER A 185 -13.88 -2.87 -9.09
CA SER A 185 -15.25 -2.98 -8.56
C SER A 185 -15.33 -3.08 -7.03
N PHE A 186 -14.26 -3.49 -6.37
CA PHE A 186 -14.21 -3.59 -4.90
C PHE A 186 -14.09 -2.24 -4.18
N CYS A 187 -13.50 -1.23 -4.82
CA CYS A 187 -13.37 0.10 -4.25
C CYS A 187 -13.36 1.18 -5.34
N PRO A 188 -14.52 1.46 -5.97
CA PRO A 188 -14.62 2.53 -6.96
C PRO A 188 -14.39 3.89 -6.31
N CYS A 189 -13.35 4.61 -6.74
CA CYS A 189 -13.08 5.98 -6.32
C CYS A 189 -12.34 6.72 -7.43
N PHE A 190 -12.25 8.04 -7.34
CA PHE A 190 -11.63 8.88 -8.36
C PHE A 190 -10.21 8.42 -8.75
N GLU A 191 -9.36 8.15 -7.76
CA GLU A 191 -7.98 7.68 -7.97
C GLU A 191 -7.92 6.36 -8.76
N HIS A 192 -8.78 5.40 -8.39
CA HIS A 192 -8.83 4.09 -9.05
C HIS A 192 -9.44 4.18 -10.45
N THR A 193 -10.44 5.04 -10.64
CA THR A 193 -11.03 5.34 -11.96
C THR A 193 -9.95 5.92 -12.89
N GLN A 194 -9.14 6.86 -12.40
CA GLN A 194 -8.07 7.46 -13.19
C GLN A 194 -7.04 6.41 -13.65
N LYS A 195 -6.64 5.49 -12.76
CA LYS A 195 -5.72 4.39 -13.11
C LYS A 195 -6.32 3.47 -14.17
N LEU A 196 -7.59 3.12 -14.02
CA LEU A 196 -8.29 2.27 -14.99
C LEU A 196 -8.43 2.93 -16.36
N ILE A 197 -8.82 4.21 -16.40
CA ILE A 197 -8.87 4.98 -17.65
C ILE A 197 -7.49 5.04 -18.30
N SER A 198 -6.44 5.28 -17.53
CA SER A 198 -5.07 5.29 -18.05
C SER A 198 -4.67 3.94 -18.67
N MET A 199 -5.11 2.82 -18.10
CA MET A 199 -4.90 1.49 -18.69
C MET A 199 -5.64 1.35 -20.02
N ILE A 200 -6.91 1.76 -20.09
CA ILE A 200 -7.74 1.69 -21.30
C ILE A 200 -7.13 2.52 -22.41
N VAL A 201 -6.79 3.80 -22.12
CA VAL A 201 -6.18 4.70 -23.10
C VAL A 201 -4.86 4.13 -23.62
N TYR A 202 -4.01 3.63 -22.73
CA TYR A 202 -2.74 3.03 -23.15
C TYR A 202 -2.94 1.79 -24.03
N MET A 203 -3.91 0.94 -23.69
CA MET A 203 -4.25 -0.24 -24.49
C MET A 203 -4.86 0.16 -25.84
N ASP A 204 -5.69 1.18 -25.90
CA ASP A 204 -6.28 1.68 -27.15
C ASP A 204 -5.20 2.25 -28.09
N ASP A 205 -4.29 3.07 -27.54
CA ASP A 205 -3.16 3.63 -28.31
C ASP A 205 -2.25 2.55 -28.89
N GLU A 206 -1.99 1.48 -28.14
CA GLU A 206 -1.09 0.41 -28.57
C GLU A 206 -1.77 -0.65 -29.47
N LEU A 207 -3.06 -0.91 -29.27
CA LEU A 207 -3.82 -1.92 -30.01
C LEU A 207 -4.59 -1.34 -31.21
N HIS A 208 -4.69 -0.01 -31.28
CA HIS A 208 -5.43 0.69 -32.33
C HIS A 208 -6.90 0.23 -32.46
N PHE A 209 -7.57 -0.02 -31.32
CA PHE A 209 -8.97 -0.45 -31.29
C PHE A 209 -9.94 0.50 -31.99
N SER A 210 -9.63 1.79 -32.04
CA SER A 210 -10.49 2.86 -32.55
C SER A 210 -10.33 3.17 -34.03
N LYS A 211 -9.61 2.33 -34.81
CA LYS A 211 -9.32 2.61 -36.24
C LYS A 211 -10.19 1.84 -37.22
N ASP A 212 -11.24 1.15 -36.78
CA ASP A 212 -12.22 0.49 -37.63
C ASP A 212 -13.59 1.17 -37.55
#